data_05fc25fb68e7644963046b23fa748f96
#
_entry.id   05fc25fb68e7644963046b23fa748f96
#
_cell.length_a   1.000
_cell.length_b   1.000
_cell.length_c   1.000
_cell.angle_alpha   90.00
_cell.angle_beta   90.00
_cell.angle_gamma   90.00
#
_symmetry.space_group_name_H-M   'P 1'
#
loop_
_entity.id
_entity.type
_entity.pdbx_description
1 polymer ?
#
loop_
_entity_poly.entity_id
_entity_poly.type
_entity_poly.pdbx_seq_one_letter_code
_entity_poly.pdbx_strand_id
1 'polypeptide(L)'
;EFDREIFALACANMLIHKDGKTNIAQLDSRTNEAALWIRSKGITKVLMNPPFEKKYGCIDIVKNVLDSVAYNEENPEMPRQQICAFIMPDKKLEKDSQAKIRKILKAHTLQKIIKLPEKVFSEGVTTSIFIFKTGVPQGRKEIFACYIEDDGLETVKNQGRQDIKDRWQDIEDEWVEIIRKQTGSDTIQWLKPDEHLSYQMPRKPFEVTEEDFAKTVMDYLLYEQQVDVKQFADNLIRRVLYSSKITSDENSVNINIKTSDE
;
A
#
# COMPACT_ATOMS: atom_id res chain seq x y z
N GLU A 1 -13.93 -2.58 17.58
CA GLU A 1 -12.83 -1.72 18.04
C GLU A 1 -12.38 -2.15 19.44
N PHE A 2 -11.08 -2.18 19.67
CA PHE A 2 -10.50 -2.62 20.95
C PHE A 2 -10.32 -1.45 21.91
N ASP A 3 -9.80 -0.33 21.41
CA ASP A 3 -9.55 0.86 22.20
C ASP A 3 -10.86 1.54 22.61
N ARG A 4 -10.97 1.87 23.89
CA ARG A 4 -12.20 2.43 24.46
C ARG A 4 -12.52 3.82 23.94
N GLU A 5 -11.51 4.66 23.77
CA GLU A 5 -11.70 6.04 23.32
C GLU A 5 -12.07 6.06 21.84
N ILE A 6 -11.37 5.25 21.02
CA ILE A 6 -11.68 5.11 19.60
C ILE A 6 -13.04 4.44 19.39
N PHE A 7 -13.43 3.48 20.24
CA PHE A 7 -14.77 2.91 20.22
C PHE A 7 -15.85 3.96 20.50
N ALA A 8 -15.65 4.81 21.51
CA ALA A 8 -16.60 5.89 21.82
C ALA A 8 -16.69 6.89 20.66
N LEU A 9 -15.56 7.25 20.06
CA LEU A 9 -15.51 8.13 18.87
C LEU A 9 -16.22 7.51 17.67
N ALA A 10 -16.02 6.21 17.41
CA ALA A 10 -16.72 5.50 16.35
C ALA A 10 -18.23 5.52 16.56
N CYS A 11 -18.71 5.25 17.78
CA CYS A 11 -20.13 5.34 18.11
C CYS A 11 -20.68 6.76 17.88
N ALA A 12 -19.94 7.81 18.28
CA ALA A 12 -20.34 9.19 18.05
C ALA A 12 -20.43 9.53 16.55
N ASN A 13 -19.44 9.10 15.75
CA ASN A 13 -19.46 9.30 14.30
C ASN A 13 -20.69 8.64 13.65
N MET A 14 -21.03 7.42 14.04
CA MET A 14 -22.19 6.74 13.50
C MET A 14 -23.50 7.48 13.84
N LEU A 15 -23.60 8.06 15.02
CA LEU A 15 -24.74 8.89 15.40
C LEU A 15 -24.82 10.18 14.58
N ILE A 16 -23.69 10.87 14.38
CA ILE A 16 -23.59 12.11 13.60
C ILE A 16 -24.00 11.89 12.15
N HIS A 17 -23.53 10.80 11.55
CA HIS A 17 -23.81 10.43 10.16
C HIS A 17 -25.15 9.73 9.97
N LYS A 18 -25.93 9.57 11.04
CA LYS A 18 -27.27 8.94 11.02
C LYS A 18 -27.28 7.51 10.49
N ASP A 19 -26.17 6.78 10.64
CA ASP A 19 -26.04 5.36 10.22
C ASP A 19 -26.86 4.39 11.09
N GLY A 20 -27.68 4.93 11.99
CA GLY A 20 -28.66 4.19 12.75
C GLY A 20 -28.08 3.39 13.93
N LYS A 21 -28.80 2.35 14.33
CA LYS A 21 -28.37 1.43 15.41
C LYS A 21 -27.30 0.49 14.88
N THR A 22 -26.09 0.91 15.03
CA THR A 22 -24.94 0.20 14.47
C THR A 22 -24.54 -1.01 15.28
N ASN A 23 -24.13 -2.05 14.58
CA ASN A 23 -23.50 -3.21 15.17
C ASN A 23 -22.02 -2.90 15.48
N ILE A 24 -21.74 -2.01 16.42
CA ILE A 24 -20.41 -1.75 16.95
C ILE A 24 -20.27 -2.45 18.31
N ALA A 25 -19.13 -3.14 18.49
CA ALA A 25 -18.78 -3.77 19.76
C ALA A 25 -17.35 -3.39 20.16
N GLN A 26 -17.12 -3.24 21.46
CA GLN A 26 -15.78 -3.06 21.99
C GLN A 26 -15.14 -4.44 22.19
N LEU A 27 -14.39 -4.91 21.20
CA LEU A 27 -13.78 -6.24 21.16
C LEU A 27 -12.40 -6.17 20.50
N ASP A 28 -11.49 -7.04 20.95
CA ASP A 28 -10.26 -7.30 20.21
C ASP A 28 -10.55 -8.27 19.05
N SER A 29 -10.43 -7.79 17.83
CA SER A 29 -10.75 -8.55 16.60
C SER A 29 -9.91 -9.82 16.41
N ARG A 30 -8.90 -10.08 17.25
CA ARG A 30 -8.09 -11.30 17.24
C ARG A 30 -8.67 -12.42 18.11
N THR A 31 -9.65 -12.13 18.95
CA THR A 31 -10.15 -13.05 19.97
C THR A 31 -11.26 -13.97 19.46
N ASN A 32 -11.47 -15.06 20.18
CA ASN A 32 -12.59 -15.94 19.90
C ASN A 32 -13.95 -15.27 20.19
N GLU A 33 -14.01 -14.35 21.14
CA GLU A 33 -15.20 -13.54 21.41
C GLU A 33 -15.62 -12.74 20.18
N ALA A 34 -14.65 -12.05 19.55
CA ALA A 34 -14.89 -11.34 18.29
C ALA A 34 -15.32 -12.29 17.17
N ALA A 35 -14.72 -13.49 17.08
CA ALA A 35 -15.15 -14.50 16.11
C ALA A 35 -16.62 -14.91 16.30
N LEU A 36 -17.04 -15.19 17.51
CA LEU A 36 -18.43 -15.54 17.82
C LEU A 36 -19.37 -14.38 17.48
N TRP A 37 -18.98 -13.14 17.81
CA TRP A 37 -19.76 -11.96 17.47
C TRP A 37 -19.91 -11.78 15.95
N ILE A 38 -18.83 -11.93 15.18
CA ILE A 38 -18.86 -11.86 13.70
C ILE A 38 -19.82 -12.92 13.13
N ARG A 39 -19.71 -14.17 13.61
CA ARG A 39 -20.56 -15.29 13.16
C ARG A 39 -22.04 -15.01 13.38
N SER A 40 -22.40 -14.40 14.52
CA SER A 40 -23.80 -14.06 14.86
C SER A 40 -24.43 -13.00 13.94
N LYS A 41 -23.63 -12.30 13.11
CA LYS A 41 -24.13 -11.20 12.26
C LYS A 41 -24.49 -11.59 10.84
N GLY A 42 -24.24 -12.81 10.41
CA GLY A 42 -24.58 -13.28 9.06
C GLY A 42 -23.92 -12.45 7.95
N ILE A 43 -22.68 -12.04 8.15
CA ILE A 43 -21.93 -11.15 7.24
C ILE A 43 -21.75 -11.82 5.88
N THR A 44 -22.06 -11.11 4.80
CA THR A 44 -21.93 -11.58 3.42
C THR A 44 -20.79 -10.91 2.66
N LYS A 45 -20.34 -9.72 3.10
CA LYS A 45 -19.22 -8.98 2.52
C LYS A 45 -18.44 -8.29 3.62
N VAL A 46 -17.12 -8.20 3.45
CA VAL A 46 -16.22 -7.49 4.37
C VAL A 46 -15.43 -6.44 3.61
N LEU A 47 -15.43 -5.21 4.13
CA LEU A 47 -14.50 -4.16 3.77
C LEU A 47 -13.78 -3.74 5.04
N MET A 48 -12.46 -3.85 5.08
CA MET A 48 -11.70 -3.57 6.29
C MET A 48 -10.35 -2.93 5.97
N ASN A 49 -10.00 -1.95 6.79
CA ASN A 49 -8.65 -1.39 6.88
C ASN A 49 -8.07 -1.77 8.26
N PRO A 50 -7.42 -2.94 8.40
CA PRO A 50 -6.85 -3.37 9.67
C PRO A 50 -5.60 -2.55 10.00
N PRO A 51 -5.20 -2.44 11.28
CA PRO A 51 -4.00 -1.71 11.67
C PRO A 51 -2.75 -2.33 11.05
N PHE A 52 -1.87 -1.50 10.46
CA PHE A 52 -0.70 -1.97 9.71
C PHE A 52 0.47 -2.39 10.61
N GLU A 53 0.56 -1.83 11.80
CA GLU A 53 1.65 -2.08 12.73
C GLU A 53 1.67 -3.55 13.20
N LYS A 54 2.88 -4.11 13.28
CA LYS A 54 3.09 -5.51 13.66
C LYS A 54 2.53 -5.83 15.06
N LYS A 55 2.63 -4.88 16.00
CA LYS A 55 2.15 -5.05 17.39
C LYS A 55 0.66 -5.34 17.49
N TYR A 56 -0.15 -4.88 16.52
CA TYR A 56 -1.59 -5.08 16.52
C TYR A 56 -2.03 -6.39 15.82
N GLY A 57 -1.10 -7.13 15.21
CA GLY A 57 -1.39 -8.44 14.64
C GLY A 57 -2.33 -8.39 13.45
N CYS A 58 -2.07 -7.53 12.47
CA CYS A 58 -2.86 -7.35 11.25
C CYS A 58 -3.31 -8.70 10.62
N ILE A 59 -2.38 -9.63 10.41
CA ILE A 59 -2.69 -10.93 9.80
C ILE A 59 -3.54 -11.82 10.71
N ASP A 60 -3.42 -11.70 12.03
CA ASP A 60 -4.27 -12.43 12.96
C ASP A 60 -5.72 -11.93 12.89
N ILE A 61 -5.90 -10.61 12.77
CA ILE A 61 -7.22 -9.99 12.55
C ILE A 61 -7.82 -10.50 11.23
N VAL A 62 -7.07 -10.38 10.13
CA VAL A 62 -7.52 -10.84 8.79
C VAL A 62 -7.92 -12.29 8.82
N LYS A 63 -7.08 -13.16 9.40
CA LYS A 63 -7.37 -14.59 9.53
C LYS A 63 -8.65 -14.83 10.34
N ASN A 64 -8.79 -14.20 11.50
CA ASN A 64 -9.95 -14.37 12.37
C ASN A 64 -11.26 -13.94 11.68
N VAL A 65 -11.22 -12.85 10.92
CA VAL A 65 -12.35 -12.36 10.13
C VAL A 65 -12.71 -13.34 9.01
N LEU A 66 -11.72 -13.78 8.22
CA LEU A 66 -11.94 -14.74 7.13
C LEU A 66 -12.54 -16.06 7.63
N ASP A 67 -11.96 -16.65 8.69
CA ASP A 67 -12.45 -17.89 9.29
C ASP A 67 -13.86 -17.71 9.86
N SER A 68 -14.15 -16.57 10.49
CA SER A 68 -15.44 -16.29 11.11
C SER A 68 -16.56 -16.11 10.08
N VAL A 69 -16.27 -15.42 8.99
CA VAL A 69 -17.22 -15.18 7.89
C VAL A 69 -17.45 -16.45 7.06
N ALA A 70 -16.40 -17.30 6.95
CA ALA A 70 -16.52 -18.61 6.30
C ALA A 70 -17.34 -19.61 7.11
N TYR A 71 -17.47 -19.40 8.40
CA TYR A 71 -18.12 -20.38 9.30
C TYR A 71 -19.57 -20.60 8.89
N ASN A 72 -19.95 -21.88 8.78
CA ASN A 72 -21.30 -22.33 8.50
C ASN A 72 -21.77 -23.24 9.62
N GLU A 73 -22.68 -22.75 10.44
CA GLU A 73 -23.21 -23.49 11.60
C GLU A 73 -24.06 -24.70 11.19
N GLU A 74 -24.79 -24.53 10.09
CA GLU A 74 -25.71 -25.59 9.60
C GLU A 74 -24.93 -26.75 8.95
N ASN A 75 -23.81 -26.43 8.31
CA ASN A 75 -22.94 -27.41 7.67
C ASN A 75 -21.46 -27.02 7.78
N PRO A 76 -20.74 -27.42 8.84
CA PRO A 76 -19.35 -27.09 9.06
C PRO A 76 -18.39 -27.57 7.94
N GLU A 77 -18.78 -28.62 7.20
CA GLU A 77 -18.00 -29.16 6.08
C GLU A 77 -18.18 -28.35 4.80
N MET A 78 -19.18 -27.49 4.75
CA MET A 78 -19.43 -26.57 3.62
C MET A 78 -19.29 -25.11 4.04
N PRO A 79 -18.07 -24.57 4.12
CA PRO A 79 -17.84 -23.19 4.51
C PRO A 79 -18.56 -22.21 3.59
N ARG A 80 -19.02 -21.08 4.15
CA ARG A 80 -19.66 -20.00 3.38
C ARG A 80 -18.62 -19.32 2.47
N GLN A 81 -19.00 -19.10 1.22
CA GLN A 81 -18.16 -18.46 0.21
C GLN A 81 -18.51 -16.98 0.09
N GLN A 82 -17.84 -16.14 0.87
CA GLN A 82 -18.07 -14.70 0.91
C GLN A 82 -16.86 -13.93 0.36
N ILE A 83 -17.09 -12.69 -0.03
CA ILE A 83 -16.03 -11.79 -0.54
C ILE A 83 -15.59 -10.85 0.58
N CYS A 84 -14.29 -10.84 0.83
CA CYS A 84 -13.66 -10.00 1.84
C CYS A 84 -12.53 -9.19 1.21
N ALA A 85 -12.57 -7.87 1.37
CA ALA A 85 -11.53 -6.96 0.90
C ALA A 85 -10.83 -6.30 2.08
N PHE A 86 -9.50 -6.30 2.04
CA PHE A 86 -8.65 -5.70 3.07
C PHE A 86 -7.63 -4.76 2.44
N ILE A 87 -7.52 -3.54 2.98
CA ILE A 87 -6.43 -2.64 2.62
C ILE A 87 -5.25 -2.94 3.53
N MET A 88 -4.11 -3.31 2.97
CA MET A 88 -2.89 -3.62 3.73
C MET A 88 -1.65 -3.13 2.98
N PRO A 89 -0.50 -2.99 3.66
CA PRO A 89 0.78 -2.71 3.00
C PRO A 89 1.08 -3.74 1.90
N ASP A 90 1.59 -3.30 0.76
CA ASP A 90 1.79 -4.09 -0.47
C ASP A 90 2.39 -5.48 -0.21
N LYS A 91 3.48 -5.53 0.55
CA LYS A 91 4.21 -6.77 0.85
C LYS A 91 3.79 -7.45 2.15
N LYS A 92 2.61 -7.13 2.69
CA LYS A 92 2.18 -7.66 3.99
C LYS A 92 2.12 -9.18 4.01
N LEU A 93 1.54 -9.78 2.96
CA LEU A 93 1.42 -11.24 2.87
C LEU A 93 2.77 -11.95 2.60
N GLU A 94 3.75 -11.26 2.02
CA GLU A 94 5.08 -11.83 1.77
C GLU A 94 6.01 -11.70 2.97
N LYS A 95 5.90 -10.58 3.72
CA LYS A 95 6.79 -10.25 4.83
C LYS A 95 6.35 -10.75 6.20
N ASP A 96 5.08 -11.13 6.36
CA ASP A 96 4.56 -11.62 7.63
C ASP A 96 4.81 -13.14 7.81
N SER A 97 4.35 -13.72 8.91
CA SER A 97 4.54 -15.13 9.23
C SER A 97 4.00 -16.04 8.13
N GLN A 98 4.90 -16.69 7.38
CA GLN A 98 4.54 -17.60 6.29
C GLN A 98 3.66 -18.76 6.77
N ALA A 99 3.82 -19.20 8.03
CA ALA A 99 2.96 -20.24 8.61
C ALA A 99 1.52 -19.77 8.73
N LYS A 100 1.28 -18.50 9.07
CA LYS A 100 -0.07 -17.92 9.14
C LYS A 100 -0.67 -17.75 7.75
N ILE A 101 0.13 -17.22 6.81
CA ILE A 101 -0.31 -17.01 5.42
C ILE A 101 -0.69 -18.35 4.77
N ARG A 102 0.11 -19.40 4.94
CA ARG A 102 -0.23 -20.75 4.45
C ARG A 102 -1.53 -21.28 5.04
N LYS A 103 -1.83 -21.00 6.32
CA LYS A 103 -3.11 -21.39 6.94
C LYS A 103 -4.28 -20.65 6.29
N ILE A 104 -4.11 -19.33 6.00
CA ILE A 104 -5.14 -18.54 5.29
C ILE A 104 -5.38 -19.12 3.90
N LEU A 105 -4.34 -19.32 3.11
CA LEU A 105 -4.44 -19.79 1.73
C LEU A 105 -4.88 -21.27 1.63
N LYS A 106 -4.71 -22.06 2.70
CA LYS A 106 -5.25 -23.42 2.78
C LYS A 106 -6.77 -23.45 2.94
N ALA A 107 -7.36 -22.41 3.53
CA ALA A 107 -8.79 -22.30 3.80
C ALA A 107 -9.53 -21.33 2.87
N HIS A 108 -8.84 -20.33 2.34
CA HIS A 108 -9.42 -19.23 1.56
C HIS A 108 -8.60 -18.96 0.30
N THR A 109 -9.24 -18.38 -0.71
CA THR A 109 -8.59 -18.00 -1.97
C THR A 109 -8.35 -16.48 -2.00
N LEU A 110 -7.11 -16.05 -2.17
CA LEU A 110 -6.76 -14.68 -2.58
C LEU A 110 -7.05 -14.57 -4.09
N GLN A 111 -8.08 -13.82 -4.44
CA GLN A 111 -8.53 -13.70 -5.83
C GLN A 111 -7.88 -12.54 -6.56
N LYS A 112 -7.75 -11.39 -5.86
CA LYS A 112 -7.26 -10.16 -6.50
C LYS A 112 -6.35 -9.38 -5.57
N ILE A 113 -5.36 -8.72 -6.16
CA ILE A 113 -4.48 -7.74 -5.53
C ILE A 113 -4.55 -6.47 -6.36
N ILE A 114 -5.07 -5.39 -5.79
CA ILE A 114 -5.19 -4.10 -6.46
C ILE A 114 -4.25 -3.13 -5.76
N LYS A 115 -3.09 -2.86 -6.38
CA LYS A 115 -2.15 -1.88 -5.86
C LYS A 115 -2.74 -0.48 -6.02
N LEU A 116 -2.71 0.29 -4.94
CA LEU A 116 -3.18 1.67 -4.90
C LEU A 116 -2.06 2.65 -5.27
N PRO A 117 -2.39 3.90 -5.66
CA PRO A 117 -1.42 4.95 -5.89
C PRO A 117 -0.47 5.16 -4.70
N GLU A 118 0.77 5.55 -4.97
CA GLU A 118 1.82 5.60 -3.93
C GLU A 118 1.54 6.59 -2.79
N LYS A 119 0.72 7.62 -3.02
CA LYS A 119 0.48 8.71 -2.06
C LYS A 119 -0.91 8.69 -1.45
N VAL A 120 -1.57 7.53 -1.40
CA VAL A 120 -2.91 7.42 -0.77
C VAL A 120 -2.84 7.66 0.74
N PHE A 121 -1.79 7.19 1.40
CA PHE A 121 -1.55 7.43 2.83
C PHE A 121 -0.39 8.41 3.04
N SER A 122 -0.55 9.32 4.02
CA SER A 122 0.41 10.40 4.31
C SER A 122 1.77 9.93 4.83
N GLU A 123 1.86 8.71 5.33
CA GLU A 123 3.08 8.18 5.99
C GLU A 123 4.03 7.41 5.07
N GLY A 124 3.89 7.55 3.75
CA GLY A 124 4.78 6.88 2.79
C GLY A 124 4.64 5.35 2.73
N VAL A 125 3.57 4.80 3.30
CA VAL A 125 3.27 3.37 3.20
C VAL A 125 2.51 3.12 1.92
N THR A 126 3.07 2.31 1.04
CA THR A 126 2.37 1.84 -0.17
C THR A 126 1.44 0.69 0.19
N THR A 127 0.23 0.71 -0.34
CA THR A 127 -0.84 -0.21 0.03
C THR A 127 -1.51 -0.84 -1.18
N SER A 128 -2.10 -2.00 -0.94
CA SER A 128 -2.94 -2.72 -1.90
C SER A 128 -4.24 -3.18 -1.25
N ILE A 129 -5.27 -3.34 -2.07
CA ILE A 129 -6.51 -4.01 -1.68
C ILE A 129 -6.34 -5.49 -2.01
N PHE A 130 -6.48 -6.33 -0.99
CA PHE A 130 -6.43 -7.78 -1.10
C PHE A 130 -7.86 -8.34 -1.02
N ILE A 131 -8.34 -8.97 -2.09
CA ILE A 131 -9.69 -9.52 -2.17
C ILE A 131 -9.62 -11.03 -2.03
N PHE A 132 -10.23 -11.53 -0.95
CA PHE A 132 -10.33 -12.95 -0.64
C PHE A 132 -11.74 -13.49 -0.91
N LYS A 133 -11.81 -14.74 -1.33
CA LYS A 133 -13.01 -15.56 -1.30
C LYS A 133 -12.85 -16.58 -0.18
N THR A 134 -13.76 -16.56 0.79
CA THR A 134 -13.70 -17.46 1.94
C THR A 134 -14.12 -18.88 1.58
N GLY A 135 -13.70 -19.85 2.39
CA GLY A 135 -14.16 -21.25 2.32
C GLY A 135 -13.73 -22.03 1.09
N VAL A 136 -12.80 -21.51 0.30
CA VAL A 136 -12.25 -22.17 -0.90
C VAL A 136 -10.74 -22.12 -0.83
N PRO A 137 -10.03 -23.26 -0.79
CA PRO A 137 -8.57 -23.28 -0.81
C PRO A 137 -7.97 -22.59 -2.05
N GLN A 138 -6.82 -21.94 -1.89
CA GLN A 138 -6.10 -21.31 -3.00
C GLN A 138 -5.71 -22.32 -4.08
N GLY A 139 -5.08 -23.41 -3.69
CA GLY A 139 -4.54 -24.37 -4.64
C GLY A 139 -3.51 -23.71 -5.57
N ARG A 140 -3.62 -24.02 -6.87
CA ARG A 140 -2.78 -23.41 -7.94
C ARG A 140 -3.47 -22.28 -8.69
N LYS A 141 -4.57 -21.73 -8.15
CA LYS A 141 -5.31 -20.66 -8.81
C LYS A 141 -4.45 -19.40 -8.84
N GLU A 142 -4.28 -18.85 -10.02
CA GLU A 142 -3.58 -17.59 -10.21
C GLU A 142 -4.36 -16.43 -9.59
N ILE A 143 -3.64 -15.42 -9.17
CA ILE A 143 -4.16 -14.22 -8.55
C ILE A 143 -4.14 -13.10 -9.60
N PHE A 144 -5.31 -12.51 -9.87
CA PHE A 144 -5.37 -11.29 -10.67
C PHE A 144 -4.72 -10.15 -9.90
N ALA A 145 -3.81 -9.42 -10.52
CA ALA A 145 -3.22 -8.22 -9.93
C ALA A 145 -3.22 -7.06 -10.91
N CYS A 146 -3.46 -5.84 -10.42
CA CYS A 146 -3.36 -4.62 -11.21
C CYS A 146 -2.88 -3.46 -10.35
N TYR A 147 -2.44 -2.39 -11.01
CA TYR A 147 -1.98 -1.18 -10.35
C TYR A 147 -2.80 0.02 -10.82
N ILE A 148 -3.47 0.68 -9.89
CA ILE A 148 -4.13 1.97 -10.07
C ILE A 148 -3.05 3.05 -9.88
N GLU A 149 -2.57 3.62 -10.98
CA GLU A 149 -1.50 4.62 -10.95
C GLU A 149 -2.01 5.99 -10.50
N ASP A 150 -3.20 6.36 -10.96
CA ASP A 150 -3.87 7.62 -10.63
C ASP A 150 -5.32 7.31 -10.20
N ASP A 151 -5.76 7.89 -9.11
CA ASP A 151 -7.13 7.82 -8.60
C ASP A 151 -7.92 9.13 -8.85
N GLY A 152 -7.32 10.09 -9.56
CA GLY A 152 -7.92 11.39 -9.86
C GLY A 152 -7.93 12.38 -8.69
N LEU A 153 -7.51 11.96 -7.49
CA LEU A 153 -7.55 12.81 -6.31
C LEU A 153 -6.20 13.51 -6.07
N GLU A 154 -6.25 14.77 -5.67
CA GLU A 154 -5.09 15.56 -5.29
C GLU A 154 -5.04 15.85 -3.79
N THR A 155 -3.84 15.89 -3.21
CA THR A 155 -3.65 16.21 -1.80
C THR A 155 -3.73 17.72 -1.58
N VAL A 156 -4.75 18.18 -0.85
CA VAL A 156 -4.94 19.58 -0.47
C VAL A 156 -4.46 19.78 0.96
N LYS A 157 -3.70 20.86 1.18
CA LYS A 157 -3.18 21.19 2.51
C LYS A 157 -4.32 21.29 3.54
N ASN A 158 -4.21 20.54 4.63
CA ASN A 158 -5.18 20.47 5.75
C ASN A 158 -6.59 19.96 5.38
N GLN A 159 -6.81 19.47 4.16
CA GLN A 159 -8.12 18.97 3.71
C GLN A 159 -8.09 17.53 3.22
N GLY A 160 -6.89 16.91 3.18
CA GLY A 160 -6.71 15.55 2.68
C GLY A 160 -6.77 15.45 1.15
N ARG A 161 -7.17 14.31 0.65
CA ARG A 161 -7.30 14.07 -0.79
C ARG A 161 -8.68 14.52 -1.27
N GLN A 162 -8.71 15.29 -2.36
CA GLN A 162 -9.95 15.83 -2.93
C GLN A 162 -9.93 15.77 -4.46
N ASP A 163 -11.10 15.62 -5.05
CA ASP A 163 -11.30 15.68 -6.50
C ASP A 163 -11.41 17.15 -6.95
N ILE A 164 -10.23 17.79 -7.18
CA ILE A 164 -10.19 19.20 -7.62
C ILE A 164 -10.51 19.33 -9.12
N LYS A 165 -10.25 18.25 -9.88
CA LYS A 165 -10.37 18.25 -11.35
C LYS A 165 -11.62 17.56 -11.86
N ASP A 166 -12.51 17.14 -10.97
CA ASP A 166 -13.73 16.40 -11.30
C ASP A 166 -13.46 15.16 -12.19
N ARG A 167 -12.42 14.38 -11.81
CA ARG A 167 -11.96 13.21 -12.57
C ARG A 167 -12.17 11.89 -11.84
N TRP A 168 -12.42 11.94 -10.54
CA TRP A 168 -12.45 10.75 -9.71
C TRP A 168 -13.49 9.72 -10.17
N GLN A 169 -14.69 10.17 -10.51
CA GLN A 169 -15.78 9.28 -10.91
C GLN A 169 -15.48 8.51 -12.20
N ASP A 170 -14.94 9.20 -13.22
CA ASP A 170 -14.59 8.56 -14.49
C ASP A 170 -13.47 7.51 -14.31
N ILE A 171 -12.47 7.85 -13.51
CA ILE A 171 -11.35 6.95 -13.20
C ILE A 171 -11.82 5.75 -12.36
N GLU A 172 -12.72 5.96 -11.39
CA GLU A 172 -13.31 4.88 -10.60
C GLU A 172 -14.08 3.92 -11.49
N ASP A 173 -14.95 4.44 -12.36
CA ASP A 173 -15.78 3.64 -13.27
C ASP A 173 -14.91 2.81 -14.23
N GLU A 174 -13.84 3.38 -14.77
CA GLU A 174 -12.86 2.68 -15.60
C GLU A 174 -12.20 1.53 -14.83
N TRP A 175 -11.69 1.79 -13.63
CA TRP A 175 -11.05 0.76 -12.82
C TRP A 175 -12.00 -0.32 -12.33
N VAL A 176 -13.25 0.03 -12.02
CA VAL A 176 -14.29 -0.94 -11.69
C VAL A 176 -14.50 -1.92 -12.85
N GLU A 177 -14.56 -1.43 -14.09
CA GLU A 177 -14.70 -2.27 -15.28
C GLU A 177 -13.44 -3.14 -15.53
N ILE A 178 -12.25 -2.57 -15.42
CA ILE A 178 -10.97 -3.30 -15.54
C ILE A 178 -10.91 -4.44 -14.52
N ILE A 179 -11.21 -4.17 -13.26
CA ILE A 179 -11.17 -5.16 -12.18
C ILE A 179 -12.26 -6.21 -12.35
N ARG A 180 -13.44 -5.83 -12.87
CA ARG A 180 -14.54 -6.74 -13.13
C ARG A 180 -14.24 -7.66 -14.31
N LYS A 181 -13.82 -7.11 -15.43
CA LYS A 181 -13.50 -7.85 -16.68
C LYS A 181 -12.13 -8.51 -16.64
N GLN A 182 -11.24 -8.05 -15.77
CA GLN A 182 -9.84 -8.51 -15.67
C GLN A 182 -9.03 -8.30 -16.96
N THR A 183 -9.36 -7.25 -17.69
CA THR A 183 -8.72 -6.86 -18.97
C THR A 183 -8.77 -5.33 -19.11
N GLY A 184 -8.02 -4.78 -20.07
CA GLY A 184 -8.13 -3.37 -20.46
C GLY A 184 -7.08 -2.45 -19.82
N SER A 185 -6.07 -3.00 -19.15
CA SER A 185 -4.92 -2.22 -18.65
C SER A 185 -3.62 -3.00 -18.86
N ASP A 186 -2.55 -2.31 -19.16
CA ASP A 186 -1.18 -2.83 -19.27
C ASP A 186 -0.55 -3.13 -17.90
N THR A 187 -1.13 -2.63 -16.82
CA THR A 187 -0.68 -2.92 -15.46
C THR A 187 -1.14 -4.29 -14.94
N ILE A 188 -1.95 -5.03 -15.72
CA ILE A 188 -2.49 -6.32 -15.29
C ILE A 188 -1.40 -7.40 -15.27
N GLN A 189 -1.40 -8.17 -14.18
CA GLN A 189 -0.53 -9.33 -13.97
C GLN A 189 -1.35 -10.50 -13.43
N TRP A 190 -0.93 -11.72 -13.80
CA TRP A 190 -1.43 -12.95 -13.22
C TRP A 190 -0.32 -13.59 -12.39
N LEU A 191 -0.53 -13.66 -11.08
CA LEU A 191 0.49 -14.07 -10.13
C LEU A 191 0.24 -15.51 -9.68
N LYS A 192 1.30 -16.31 -9.64
CA LYS A 192 1.25 -17.62 -9.03
C LYS A 192 1.42 -17.47 -7.51
N PRO A 193 0.53 -18.05 -6.70
CA PRO A 193 0.51 -17.85 -5.25
C PRO A 193 1.72 -18.44 -4.51
N ASP A 194 2.47 -19.31 -5.14
CA ASP A 194 3.73 -19.88 -4.64
C ASP A 194 4.95 -19.01 -4.94
N GLU A 195 4.85 -18.08 -5.90
CA GLU A 195 5.91 -17.15 -6.28
C GLU A 195 5.70 -15.78 -5.63
N HIS A 196 4.49 -15.22 -5.76
CA HIS A 196 4.18 -13.85 -5.34
C HIS A 196 2.81 -13.70 -4.71
N LEU A 197 2.76 -12.90 -3.64
CA LEU A 197 1.52 -12.48 -2.95
C LEU A 197 1.42 -10.95 -2.86
N SER A 198 2.10 -10.25 -3.74
CA SER A 198 2.03 -8.80 -3.91
C SER A 198 2.16 -8.44 -5.39
N TYR A 199 1.62 -7.28 -5.78
CA TYR A 199 1.83 -6.74 -7.12
C TYR A 199 3.32 -6.54 -7.39
N GLN A 200 3.80 -6.98 -8.55
CA GLN A 200 5.19 -6.86 -8.93
C GLN A 200 5.37 -5.63 -9.81
N MET A 201 5.93 -4.56 -9.24
CA MET A 201 6.24 -3.36 -10.01
C MET A 201 7.21 -3.70 -11.15
N PRO A 202 6.89 -3.29 -12.39
CA PRO A 202 7.82 -3.43 -13.50
C PRO A 202 9.16 -2.79 -13.13
N ARG A 203 10.24 -3.50 -13.36
CA ARG A 203 11.56 -2.89 -13.22
C ARG A 203 11.70 -1.88 -14.33
N LYS A 204 11.89 -0.61 -13.98
CA LYS A 204 12.31 0.38 -14.98
C LYS A 204 13.62 -0.11 -15.60
N PRO A 205 13.74 -0.12 -16.93
CA PRO A 205 15.02 -0.41 -17.55
C PRO A 205 16.07 0.52 -16.94
N PHE A 206 17.24 -0.01 -16.67
CA PHE A 206 18.36 0.81 -16.23
C PHE A 206 18.81 1.63 -17.42
N GLU A 207 18.45 2.90 -17.45
CA GLU A 207 18.93 3.86 -18.45
C GLU A 207 20.13 4.58 -17.85
N VAL A 208 21.27 4.43 -18.49
CA VAL A 208 22.48 5.18 -18.13
C VAL A 208 22.30 6.60 -18.67
N THR A 209 22.24 7.57 -17.79
CA THR A 209 22.17 8.99 -18.16
C THR A 209 23.57 9.56 -18.37
N GLU A 210 23.69 10.68 -19.09
CA GLU A 210 24.96 11.43 -19.18
C GLU A 210 25.50 11.80 -17.80
N GLU A 211 24.62 12.09 -16.83
CA GLU A 211 25.01 12.40 -15.45
C GLU A 211 25.64 11.19 -14.74
N ASP A 212 25.10 9.99 -14.94
CA ASP A 212 25.66 8.76 -14.37
C ASP A 212 27.05 8.50 -14.93
N PHE A 213 27.20 8.72 -16.24
CA PHE A 213 28.49 8.57 -16.90
C PHE A 213 29.50 9.61 -16.39
N ALA A 214 29.13 10.89 -16.38
CA ALA A 214 29.98 11.98 -15.89
C ALA A 214 30.39 11.79 -14.43
N LYS A 215 29.46 11.32 -13.58
CA LYS A 215 29.72 10.98 -12.18
C LYS A 215 30.72 9.84 -12.08
N THR A 216 30.53 8.77 -12.85
CA THR A 216 31.43 7.61 -12.83
C THR A 216 32.84 7.98 -13.28
N VAL A 217 32.96 8.79 -14.34
CA VAL A 217 34.25 9.30 -14.82
C VAL A 217 34.91 10.18 -13.78
N MET A 218 34.17 11.08 -13.13
CA MET A 218 34.70 11.94 -12.08
C MET A 218 35.17 11.11 -10.86
N ASP A 219 34.38 10.16 -10.41
CA ASP A 219 34.74 9.26 -9.30
C ASP A 219 36.02 8.47 -9.61
N TYR A 220 36.15 7.99 -10.87
CA TYR A 220 37.35 7.30 -11.33
C TYR A 220 38.59 8.22 -11.35
N LEU A 221 38.47 9.44 -11.88
CA LEU A 221 39.56 10.40 -11.92
C LEU A 221 40.02 10.82 -10.51
N LEU A 222 39.07 11.03 -9.60
CA LEU A 222 39.37 11.32 -8.20
C LEU A 222 40.09 10.14 -7.53
N TYR A 223 39.67 8.92 -7.81
CA TYR A 223 40.34 7.71 -7.32
C TYR A 223 41.78 7.60 -7.88
N GLU A 224 41.97 7.80 -9.16
CA GLU A 224 43.29 7.73 -9.82
C GLU A 224 44.28 8.78 -9.26
N GLN A 225 43.76 9.95 -8.94
CA GLN A 225 44.54 11.04 -8.33
C GLN A 225 44.67 10.90 -6.80
N GLN A 226 44.15 9.82 -6.20
CA GLN A 226 44.17 9.55 -4.76
C GLN A 226 43.54 10.67 -3.92
N VAL A 227 42.51 11.36 -4.47
CA VAL A 227 41.79 12.44 -3.80
C VAL A 227 40.79 11.83 -2.82
N ASP A 228 40.77 12.33 -1.58
CA ASP A 228 39.69 12.02 -0.65
C ASP A 228 38.40 12.68 -1.13
N VAL A 229 37.49 11.85 -1.69
CA VAL A 229 36.22 12.28 -2.28
C VAL A 229 35.36 13.05 -1.26
N LYS A 230 35.37 12.63 0.01
CA LYS A 230 34.60 13.30 1.07
C LYS A 230 35.15 14.69 1.35
N GLN A 231 36.45 14.80 1.52
CA GLN A 231 37.11 16.09 1.74
C GLN A 231 36.97 17.01 0.53
N PHE A 232 37.03 16.46 -0.68
CA PHE A 232 36.80 17.21 -1.92
C PHE A 232 35.36 17.75 -1.97
N ALA A 233 34.37 16.90 -1.71
CA ALA A 233 32.95 17.30 -1.72
C ALA A 233 32.67 18.37 -0.64
N ASP A 234 33.18 18.19 0.60
CA ASP A 234 33.01 19.17 1.68
C ASP A 234 33.65 20.52 1.34
N ASN A 235 34.83 20.53 0.70
CA ASN A 235 35.50 21.76 0.24
C ASN A 235 34.72 22.43 -0.89
N LEU A 236 34.18 21.64 -1.85
CA LEU A 236 33.35 22.15 -2.94
C LEU A 236 32.08 22.81 -2.41
N ILE A 237 31.38 22.12 -1.51
CA ILE A 237 30.16 22.61 -0.86
C ILE A 237 30.44 23.91 -0.11
N ARG A 238 31.54 23.98 0.67
CA ARG A 238 31.93 25.21 1.36
C ARG A 238 32.19 26.36 0.40
N ARG A 239 32.91 26.12 -0.71
CA ARG A 239 33.17 27.16 -1.73
C ARG A 239 31.88 27.61 -2.38
N VAL A 240 30.97 26.70 -2.76
CA VAL A 240 29.68 27.03 -3.35
C VAL A 240 28.81 27.85 -2.37
N LEU A 241 28.71 27.44 -1.11
CA LEU A 241 27.84 28.11 -0.13
C LEU A 241 28.40 29.44 0.39
N TYR A 242 29.72 29.55 0.57
CA TYR A 242 30.32 30.69 1.30
C TYR A 242 31.21 31.57 0.48
N SER A 243 31.62 31.14 -0.72
CA SER A 243 32.58 31.91 -1.58
C SER A 243 32.04 32.15 -2.99
N SER A 244 30.84 31.75 -3.31
CA SER A 244 30.21 31.92 -4.62
C SER A 244 29.23 33.08 -4.64
N LYS A 245 29.10 33.74 -5.80
CA LYS A 245 27.99 34.63 -6.06
C LYS A 245 26.88 33.85 -6.76
N ILE A 246 25.74 33.73 -6.11
CA ILE A 246 24.56 33.02 -6.63
C ILE A 246 23.63 34.05 -7.24
N THR A 247 23.27 33.88 -8.50
CA THR A 247 22.22 34.63 -9.20
C THR A 247 21.19 33.69 -9.74
N SER A 248 19.92 33.97 -9.53
CA SER A 248 18.82 33.15 -10.04
C SER A 248 17.89 33.96 -10.91
N ASP A 249 17.40 33.38 -11.98
CA ASP A 249 16.27 33.83 -12.77
C ASP A 249 15.13 32.82 -12.72
N GLU A 250 14.02 33.04 -13.43
CA GLU A 250 12.84 32.20 -13.37
C GLU A 250 13.08 30.71 -13.75
N ASN A 251 14.15 30.42 -14.49
CA ASN A 251 14.41 29.08 -15.05
C ASN A 251 15.81 28.54 -14.74
N SER A 252 16.70 29.32 -14.11
CA SER A 252 18.06 28.87 -13.83
C SER A 252 18.66 29.49 -12.56
N VAL A 253 19.62 28.75 -11.99
CA VAL A 253 20.49 29.24 -10.90
C VAL A 253 21.92 29.21 -11.38
N ASN A 254 22.54 30.39 -11.47
CA ASN A 254 23.93 30.53 -11.85
C ASN A 254 24.81 30.70 -10.59
N ILE A 255 25.78 29.80 -10.43
CA ILE A 255 26.72 29.80 -9.31
C ILE A 255 28.10 30.15 -9.83
N ASN A 256 28.56 31.39 -9.55
CA ASN A 256 29.92 31.83 -9.89
C ASN A 256 30.85 31.61 -8.70
N ILE A 257 31.71 30.60 -8.81
CA ILE A 257 32.73 30.28 -7.81
C ILE A 257 33.97 31.14 -8.12
N LYS A 258 34.37 31.98 -7.17
CA LYS A 258 35.66 32.67 -7.29
C LYS A 258 36.77 31.65 -7.13
N THR A 259 37.51 31.39 -8.18
CA THR A 259 38.85 30.80 -8.05
C THR A 259 39.74 31.83 -7.39
N SER A 260 40.27 31.54 -6.21
CA SER A 260 41.33 32.38 -5.63
C SER A 260 42.52 32.31 -6.58
N ASP A 261 42.76 33.35 -7.29
CA ASP A 261 44.10 33.61 -7.81
C ASP A 261 45.05 33.65 -6.59
N GLU A 262 46.21 33.04 -6.74
CA GLU A 262 47.28 32.96 -5.75
C GLU A 262 47.61 34.26 -5.04
#